data_994888aaa50bd678682621f7dd94eb13
#
_entry.id   994888aaa50bd678682621f7dd94eb13
#
_cell.length_a   1.000
_cell.length_b   1.000
_cell.length_c   1.000
_cell.angle_alpha   90.00
_cell.angle_beta   90.00
_cell.angle_gamma   90.00
#
_symmetry.space_group_name_H-M   'P 1'
#
loop_
_entity.id
_entity.type
_entity.pdbx_description
1 polymer ?
#
loop_
_entity_poly.entity_id
_entity_poly.type
_entity_poly.pdbx_seq_one_letter_code
_entity_poly.pdbx_strand_id
1 'polypeptide(L)'
;MPPGHPLAGHPDFGAYWAPFLAEVDATEAPRLPGKRRDFRAVTDGPRLLDLRTEFDVLLWLHRCGLRPEFGATDGTPMPDFVLPDLGLGIEVTRLGRPNVGWKLVRLVMDETRGRRPRRLATIRMSAHPVMVRQRVMDEIRVEVRASLEQDEPPPVFAVLRPAHDGSPAVTVAISFDRPFGSAIPTLVAPPPGRTPVARHDVENLVAGVLTEKRKRRQGEAMPTVLCVEVGGLMQAITRTDAEAWSRRLAEILAKHRERTSFAALALVAFGATSRVPRVALGVTPPFARGRTLGRRNRHRAPRRRVSTPAGQLLTTAHRVLK
;
A
#
# COMPACT_ATOMS: atom_id res chain seq x y z
N MET A 1 6.41 18.36 -17.99
CA MET A 1 5.17 17.88 -17.37
C MET A 1 4.04 18.82 -17.74
N PRO A 2 2.84 18.34 -18.07
CA PRO A 2 1.72 19.21 -18.42
C PRO A 2 1.26 20.03 -17.20
N PRO A 3 0.57 21.18 -17.43
CA PRO A 3 -0.05 21.94 -16.36
C PRO A 3 -1.03 21.03 -15.56
N GLY A 4 -1.04 21.16 -14.25
CA GLY A 4 -1.84 20.31 -13.36
C GLY A 4 -1.21 18.97 -12.94
N HIS A 5 -0.09 18.58 -13.52
CA HIS A 5 0.65 17.40 -13.04
C HIS A 5 1.25 17.70 -11.65
N PRO A 6 1.18 16.75 -10.66
CA PRO A 6 1.70 16.97 -9.31
C PRO A 6 3.18 17.37 -9.23
N LEU A 7 3.96 17.03 -10.28
CA LEU A 7 5.39 17.38 -10.39
C LEU A 7 5.65 18.61 -11.25
N ALA A 8 4.62 19.28 -11.77
CA ALA A 8 4.80 20.50 -12.54
C ALA A 8 5.38 21.59 -11.62
N GLY A 9 6.58 22.10 -11.95
CA GLY A 9 7.28 23.08 -11.12
C GLY A 9 7.84 22.58 -9.79
N HIS A 10 7.83 21.25 -9.55
CA HIS A 10 8.40 20.70 -8.32
C HIS A 10 9.92 20.90 -8.31
N PRO A 11 10.50 21.49 -7.25
CA PRO A 11 11.91 21.83 -7.21
C PRO A 11 12.84 20.62 -7.36
N ASP A 12 12.43 19.46 -6.82
CA ASP A 12 13.20 18.22 -6.88
C ASP A 12 13.03 17.44 -8.19
N PHE A 13 12.29 17.99 -9.18
CA PHE A 13 12.05 17.25 -10.40
C PHE A 13 13.36 16.92 -11.13
N GLY A 14 14.24 17.92 -11.31
CA GLY A 14 15.53 17.72 -11.98
C GLY A 14 16.48 16.81 -11.20
N ALA A 15 16.56 17.01 -9.89
CA ALA A 15 17.52 16.28 -9.05
C ALA A 15 17.10 14.82 -8.75
N TYR A 16 15.81 14.56 -8.68
CA TYR A 16 15.31 13.26 -8.25
C TYR A 16 14.49 12.51 -9.32
N TRP A 17 13.45 13.17 -9.87
CA TRP A 17 12.52 12.50 -10.76
C TRP A 17 13.07 12.26 -12.17
N ALA A 18 13.84 13.18 -12.72
CA ALA A 18 14.39 13.00 -14.06
C ALA A 18 15.40 11.82 -14.12
N PRO A 19 16.37 11.69 -13.19
CA PRO A 19 17.24 10.52 -13.15
C PRO A 19 16.49 9.21 -12.90
N PHE A 20 15.47 9.21 -12.01
CA PHE A 20 14.63 8.06 -11.76
C PHE A 20 13.89 7.57 -13.02
N LEU A 21 13.29 8.51 -13.75
CA LEU A 21 12.57 8.20 -14.98
C LEU A 21 13.50 7.74 -16.10
N ALA A 22 14.72 8.30 -16.18
CA ALA A 22 15.75 7.85 -17.13
C ALA A 22 16.16 6.38 -16.85
N GLU A 23 16.29 6.00 -15.58
CA GLU A 23 16.58 4.62 -15.21
C GLU A 23 15.41 3.67 -15.55
N VAL A 24 14.17 4.12 -15.35
CA VAL A 24 12.98 3.37 -15.79
C VAL A 24 12.99 3.17 -17.31
N ASP A 25 13.28 4.21 -18.07
CA ASP A 25 13.35 4.13 -19.54
C ASP A 25 14.47 3.19 -20.01
N ALA A 26 15.60 3.14 -19.31
CA ALA A 26 16.71 2.24 -19.61
C ALA A 26 16.39 0.75 -19.41
N THR A 27 15.28 0.39 -18.77
CA THR A 27 14.85 -1.01 -18.66
C THR A 27 14.30 -1.56 -19.97
N GLU A 28 13.85 -0.69 -20.88
CA GLU A 28 13.23 -1.04 -22.16
C GLU A 28 12.06 -2.05 -22.02
N ALA A 29 11.39 -2.03 -20.84
CA ALA A 29 10.35 -2.99 -20.53
C ALA A 29 9.19 -2.92 -21.55
N PRO A 30 8.67 -4.04 -22.06
CA PRO A 30 7.52 -4.06 -22.95
C PRO A 30 6.33 -3.29 -22.37
N ARG A 31 5.66 -2.51 -23.22
CA ARG A 31 4.52 -1.62 -22.90
C ARG A 31 4.85 -0.44 -21.96
N LEU A 32 6.11 -0.20 -21.63
CA LEU A 32 6.55 0.97 -20.87
C LEU A 32 6.08 2.31 -21.47
N PRO A 33 6.09 2.53 -22.81
CA PRO A 33 5.57 3.79 -23.37
C PRO A 33 4.13 4.11 -22.98
N GLY A 34 3.27 3.11 -22.83
CA GLY A 34 1.90 3.27 -22.33
C GLY A 34 1.89 3.78 -20.88
N LYS A 35 2.64 3.11 -20.00
CA LYS A 35 2.76 3.53 -18.58
C LYS A 35 3.39 4.92 -18.42
N ARG A 36 4.35 5.28 -19.28
CA ARG A 36 4.93 6.62 -19.32
C ARG A 36 3.89 7.67 -19.73
N ARG A 37 2.97 7.34 -20.63
CA ARG A 37 1.84 8.20 -20.99
C ARG A 37 0.90 8.39 -19.80
N ASP A 38 0.53 7.29 -19.13
CA ASP A 38 -0.30 7.34 -17.91
C ASP A 38 0.35 8.22 -16.85
N PHE A 39 1.65 8.06 -16.61
CA PHE A 39 2.41 8.88 -15.68
C PHE A 39 2.35 10.37 -16.02
N ARG A 40 2.50 10.73 -17.32
CA ARG A 40 2.41 12.14 -17.75
C ARG A 40 1.01 12.72 -17.61
N ALA A 41 -0.03 11.88 -17.69
CA ALA A 41 -1.43 12.29 -17.61
C ALA A 41 -1.97 12.41 -16.17
N VAL A 42 -1.16 12.06 -15.14
CA VAL A 42 -1.58 12.09 -13.74
C VAL A 42 -1.83 13.51 -13.27
N THR A 43 -2.96 13.71 -12.60
CA THR A 43 -3.37 14.99 -12.01
C THR A 43 -3.48 14.96 -10.49
N ASP A 44 -3.33 13.77 -9.86
CA ASP A 44 -3.44 13.62 -8.41
C ASP A 44 -2.22 12.91 -7.80
N GLY A 45 -1.88 13.29 -6.58
CA GLY A 45 -0.73 12.75 -5.86
C GLY A 45 -0.82 11.25 -5.52
N PRO A 46 -1.95 10.71 -5.05
CA PRO A 46 -2.11 9.29 -4.81
C PRO A 46 -1.80 8.44 -6.03
N ARG A 47 -2.36 8.76 -7.19
CA ARG A 47 -2.10 8.03 -8.43
C ARG A 47 -0.66 8.13 -8.90
N LEU A 48 -0.03 9.31 -8.72
CA LEU A 48 1.39 9.49 -8.97
C LEU A 48 2.25 8.51 -8.14
N LEU A 49 1.92 8.37 -6.86
CA LEU A 49 2.64 7.48 -5.97
C LEU A 49 2.40 6.00 -6.29
N ASP A 50 1.20 5.63 -6.77
CA ASP A 50 0.92 4.27 -7.21
C ASP A 50 1.78 3.92 -8.44
N LEU A 51 1.81 4.78 -9.45
CA LEU A 51 2.65 4.59 -10.64
C LEU A 51 4.15 4.61 -10.30
N ARG A 52 4.56 5.45 -9.35
CA ARG A 52 5.93 5.40 -8.85
C ARG A 52 6.26 4.04 -8.26
N THR A 53 5.37 3.49 -7.44
CA THR A 53 5.56 2.16 -6.84
C THR A 53 5.67 1.07 -7.91
N GLU A 54 4.85 1.12 -8.96
CA GLU A 54 5.00 0.21 -10.11
C GLU A 54 6.40 0.35 -10.75
N PHE A 55 6.90 1.56 -10.93
CA PHE A 55 8.25 1.78 -11.47
C PHE A 55 9.37 1.34 -10.51
N ASP A 56 9.22 1.55 -9.21
CA ASP A 56 10.18 1.05 -8.22
C ASP A 56 10.25 -0.49 -8.24
N VAL A 57 9.11 -1.17 -8.38
CA VAL A 57 9.03 -2.63 -8.54
C VAL A 57 9.66 -3.09 -9.87
N LEU A 58 9.39 -2.38 -10.97
CA LEU A 58 10.03 -2.64 -12.26
C LEU A 58 11.56 -2.63 -12.14
N LEU A 59 12.11 -1.55 -11.59
CA LEU A 59 13.55 -1.39 -11.41
C LEU A 59 14.14 -2.47 -10.49
N TRP A 60 13.44 -2.83 -9.43
CA TRP A 60 13.86 -3.91 -8.54
C TRP A 60 13.93 -5.24 -9.27
N LEU A 61 12.87 -5.63 -9.99
CA LEU A 61 12.83 -6.88 -10.76
C LEU A 61 13.92 -6.92 -11.83
N HIS A 62 14.12 -5.81 -12.54
CA HIS A 62 15.16 -5.69 -13.57
C HIS A 62 16.57 -5.88 -12.98
N ARG A 63 16.85 -5.26 -11.82
CA ARG A 63 18.13 -5.45 -11.09
C ARG A 63 18.33 -6.86 -10.58
N CYS A 64 17.24 -7.60 -10.34
CA CYS A 64 17.30 -9.03 -10.03
C CYS A 64 17.57 -9.90 -11.28
N GLY A 65 17.82 -9.31 -12.44
CA GLY A 65 18.04 -10.03 -13.71
C GLY A 65 16.77 -10.61 -14.31
N LEU A 66 15.60 -10.18 -13.85
CA LEU A 66 14.31 -10.57 -14.40
C LEU A 66 13.93 -9.63 -15.55
N ARG A 67 13.07 -10.12 -16.45
CA ARG A 67 12.54 -9.36 -17.59
C ARG A 67 11.04 -9.14 -17.42
N PRO A 68 10.62 -8.17 -16.57
CA PRO A 68 9.21 -7.89 -16.40
C PRO A 68 8.63 -7.18 -17.62
N GLU A 69 7.42 -7.58 -17.98
CA GLU A 69 6.59 -6.88 -18.95
C GLU A 69 5.38 -6.28 -18.23
N PHE A 70 4.98 -5.06 -18.57
CA PHE A 70 3.72 -4.52 -18.06
C PHE A 70 2.54 -5.36 -18.57
N GLY A 71 1.55 -5.60 -17.71
CA GLY A 71 0.32 -6.29 -18.05
C GLY A 71 -0.43 -5.59 -19.21
N ALA A 72 -1.21 -6.36 -19.95
CA ALA A 72 -2.04 -5.80 -21.01
C ALA A 72 -3.15 -4.91 -20.44
N THR A 73 -3.46 -3.83 -21.16
CA THR A 73 -4.50 -2.84 -20.77
C THR A 73 -5.75 -2.95 -21.65
N ASP A 74 -5.95 -4.09 -22.29
CA ASP A 74 -7.05 -4.36 -23.23
C ASP A 74 -8.40 -4.72 -22.57
N GLY A 75 -8.51 -4.50 -21.25
CA GLY A 75 -9.71 -4.84 -20.48
C GLY A 75 -9.69 -6.25 -19.87
N THR A 76 -8.74 -7.09 -20.25
CA THR A 76 -8.52 -8.39 -19.60
C THR A 76 -7.91 -8.15 -18.21
N PRO A 77 -8.43 -8.78 -17.13
CA PRO A 77 -7.84 -8.68 -15.81
C PRO A 77 -6.44 -9.34 -15.81
N MET A 78 -5.41 -8.53 -15.94
CA MET A 78 -4.01 -8.96 -15.89
C MET A 78 -3.31 -8.32 -14.72
N PRO A 79 -2.31 -8.98 -14.11
CA PRO A 79 -1.46 -8.36 -13.11
C PRO A 79 -0.66 -7.20 -13.71
N ASP A 80 -0.16 -6.29 -12.86
CA ASP A 80 0.61 -5.12 -13.30
C ASP A 80 1.86 -5.51 -14.08
N PHE A 81 2.48 -6.64 -13.73
CA PHE A 81 3.61 -7.22 -14.46
C PHE A 81 3.41 -8.71 -14.73
N VAL A 82 3.96 -9.13 -15.85
CA VAL A 82 4.15 -10.53 -16.22
C VAL A 82 5.65 -10.79 -16.29
N LEU A 83 6.08 -11.93 -15.77
CA LEU A 83 7.42 -12.49 -15.91
C LEU A 83 7.31 -13.71 -16.83
N PRO A 84 7.44 -13.56 -18.18
CA PRO A 84 7.17 -14.62 -19.14
C PRO A 84 8.04 -15.85 -18.91
N ASP A 85 9.32 -15.64 -18.61
CA ASP A 85 10.30 -16.71 -18.37
C ASP A 85 9.92 -17.61 -17.18
N LEU A 86 9.10 -17.10 -16.25
CA LEU A 86 8.66 -17.81 -15.05
C LEU A 86 7.19 -18.22 -15.11
N GLY A 87 6.42 -17.74 -16.09
CA GLY A 87 4.97 -17.92 -16.15
C GLY A 87 4.26 -17.33 -14.91
N LEU A 88 4.73 -16.19 -14.39
CA LEU A 88 4.32 -15.61 -13.15
C LEU A 88 3.85 -14.17 -13.32
N GLY A 89 2.75 -13.80 -12.68
CA GLY A 89 2.29 -12.43 -12.57
C GLY A 89 2.76 -11.76 -11.27
N ILE A 90 2.88 -10.44 -11.30
CA ILE A 90 3.09 -9.62 -10.11
C ILE A 90 2.07 -8.49 -10.11
N GLU A 91 1.19 -8.51 -9.15
CA GLU A 91 0.25 -7.44 -8.88
C GLU A 91 0.82 -6.54 -7.81
N VAL A 92 0.90 -5.25 -8.08
CA VAL A 92 1.47 -4.25 -7.18
C VAL A 92 0.35 -3.47 -6.51
N THR A 93 0.48 -3.29 -5.22
CA THR A 93 -0.41 -2.40 -4.48
C THR A 93 0.39 -1.60 -3.46
N ARG A 94 0.10 -0.34 -3.34
CA ARG A 94 0.68 0.51 -2.32
C ARG A 94 -0.30 0.66 -1.17
N LEU A 95 0.13 0.28 0.03
CA LEU A 95 -0.55 0.73 1.23
C LEU A 95 -0.18 2.20 1.44
N GLY A 96 -0.96 3.09 0.85
CA GLY A 96 -0.82 4.51 1.08
C GLY A 96 -0.81 4.79 2.58
N ARG A 97 -0.03 5.77 3.02
CA ARG A 97 -0.16 6.25 4.40
C ARG A 97 -1.62 6.61 4.60
N PRO A 98 -2.34 5.92 5.48
CA PRO A 98 -3.72 6.29 5.77
C PRO A 98 -3.69 7.72 6.27
N ASN A 99 -4.28 8.62 5.52
CA ASN A 99 -4.31 10.02 5.90
C ASN A 99 -5.47 10.26 6.88
N VAL A 100 -5.43 9.52 7.99
CA VAL A 100 -6.45 9.63 9.04
C VAL A 100 -6.54 11.06 9.54
N GLY A 101 -5.40 11.74 9.68
CA GLY A 101 -5.39 13.16 10.06
C GLY A 101 -6.19 14.02 9.10
N TRP A 102 -5.99 13.86 7.78
CA TRP A 102 -6.77 14.59 6.78
C TRP A 102 -8.24 14.18 6.72
N LYS A 103 -8.56 12.91 6.98
CA LYS A 103 -9.97 12.49 7.12
C LYS A 103 -10.63 13.17 8.29
N LEU A 104 -9.94 13.29 9.43
CA LEU A 104 -10.43 14.05 10.60
C LEU A 104 -10.56 15.54 10.31
N VAL A 105 -9.55 16.15 9.67
CA VAL A 105 -9.62 17.56 9.24
C VAL A 105 -10.84 17.78 8.35
N ARG A 106 -11.05 16.94 7.33
CA ARG A 106 -12.20 17.04 6.44
C ARG A 106 -13.52 16.84 7.19
N LEU A 107 -13.61 15.84 8.08
CA LEU A 107 -14.78 15.59 8.90
C LEU A 107 -15.14 16.84 9.71
N VAL A 108 -14.17 17.42 10.43
CA VAL A 108 -14.40 18.63 11.24
C VAL A 108 -14.77 19.83 10.36
N MET A 109 -14.11 20.01 9.20
CA MET A 109 -14.46 21.05 8.25
C MET A 109 -15.91 20.93 7.75
N ASP A 110 -16.35 19.71 7.43
CA ASP A 110 -17.70 19.46 6.95
C ASP A 110 -18.75 19.77 8.02
N GLU A 111 -18.48 19.42 9.28
CA GLU A 111 -19.41 19.69 10.39
C GLU A 111 -19.40 21.16 10.87
N THR A 112 -18.29 21.87 10.66
CA THR A 112 -18.21 23.32 10.99
C THR A 112 -18.69 24.21 9.85
N ARG A 113 -18.85 23.66 8.64
CA ARG A 113 -19.28 24.42 7.45
C ARG A 113 -20.69 25.01 7.66
N GLY A 114 -20.79 26.32 7.45
CA GLY A 114 -22.07 27.04 7.55
C GLY A 114 -22.54 27.39 8.97
N ARG A 115 -21.85 26.90 10.02
CA ARG A 115 -22.18 27.25 11.41
C ARG A 115 -21.67 28.66 11.76
N ARG A 116 -22.42 29.35 12.59
CA ARG A 116 -22.02 30.66 13.17
C ARG A 116 -22.16 30.60 14.69
N PRO A 117 -21.21 31.16 15.47
CA PRO A 117 -19.96 31.75 15.03
C PRO A 117 -18.97 30.71 14.48
N ARG A 118 -18.11 31.10 13.53
CA ARG A 118 -17.03 30.24 13.05
C ARG A 118 -16.02 29.99 14.14
N ARG A 119 -15.72 28.73 14.43
CA ARG A 119 -14.74 28.34 15.45
C ARG A 119 -13.54 27.66 14.80
N LEU A 120 -12.36 27.98 15.30
CA LEU A 120 -11.14 27.26 14.92
C LEU A 120 -11.13 25.94 15.67
N ALA A 121 -10.99 24.84 14.96
CA ALA A 121 -10.82 23.52 15.57
C ALA A 121 -9.33 23.15 15.62
N THR A 122 -8.90 22.60 16.74
CA THR A 122 -7.58 21.99 16.93
C THR A 122 -7.75 20.49 17.13
N ILE A 123 -7.18 19.69 16.22
CA ILE A 123 -7.21 18.24 16.25
C ILE A 123 -5.86 17.74 16.74
N ARG A 124 -5.81 17.13 17.92
CA ARG A 124 -4.60 16.56 18.52
C ARG A 124 -4.67 15.04 18.50
N MET A 125 -3.73 14.39 17.82
CA MET A 125 -3.62 12.93 17.83
C MET A 125 -2.39 12.51 18.64
N SER A 126 -2.53 11.45 19.44
CA SER A 126 -1.41 10.88 20.20
C SER A 126 -0.40 10.18 19.30
N ALA A 127 -0.86 9.67 18.15
CA ALA A 127 -0.06 8.98 17.15
C ALA A 127 -0.77 8.98 15.79
N HIS A 128 -0.08 8.55 14.71
CA HIS A 128 -0.70 8.31 13.42
C HIS A 128 -1.18 6.85 13.32
N PRO A 129 -2.51 6.57 13.44
CA PRO A 129 -3.00 5.22 13.25
C PRO A 129 -2.87 4.83 11.77
N VAL A 130 -2.55 3.57 11.53
CA VAL A 130 -2.47 3.02 10.17
C VAL A 130 -3.87 2.91 9.55
N MET A 131 -4.85 2.61 10.38
CA MET A 131 -6.24 2.47 9.97
C MET A 131 -7.17 2.93 11.11
N VAL A 132 -8.31 3.50 10.73
CA VAL A 132 -9.42 3.76 11.64
C VAL A 132 -10.68 3.14 11.03
N ARG A 133 -11.44 2.42 11.83
CA ARG A 133 -12.71 1.82 11.39
C ARG A 133 -13.71 2.92 11.04
N GLN A 134 -14.48 2.74 10.00
CA GLN A 134 -15.49 3.71 9.57
C GLN A 134 -16.46 4.04 10.72
N ARG A 135 -16.88 3.05 11.49
CA ARG A 135 -17.73 3.24 12.66
C ARG A 135 -17.17 4.28 13.65
N VAL A 136 -15.84 4.22 13.94
CA VAL A 136 -15.20 5.20 14.84
C VAL A 136 -15.25 6.60 14.25
N MET A 137 -15.05 6.74 12.93
CA MET A 137 -15.17 8.02 12.24
C MET A 137 -16.59 8.58 12.31
N ASP A 138 -17.60 7.69 12.20
CA ASP A 138 -19.01 8.08 12.29
C ASP A 138 -19.38 8.47 13.72
N GLU A 139 -18.88 7.76 14.73
CA GLU A 139 -19.03 8.12 16.16
C GLU A 139 -18.40 9.49 16.43
N ILE A 140 -17.18 9.76 15.98
CA ILE A 140 -16.54 11.07 16.11
C ILE A 140 -17.38 12.17 15.44
N ARG A 141 -17.96 11.89 14.26
CA ARG A 141 -18.82 12.86 13.58
C ARG A 141 -20.03 13.24 14.42
N VAL A 142 -20.68 12.26 15.04
CA VAL A 142 -21.84 12.49 15.91
C VAL A 142 -21.44 13.35 17.11
N GLU A 143 -20.34 13.00 17.77
CA GLU A 143 -19.84 13.73 18.95
C GLU A 143 -19.42 15.18 18.60
N VAL A 144 -18.74 15.38 17.47
CA VAL A 144 -18.37 16.72 16.98
C VAL A 144 -19.63 17.56 16.73
N ARG A 145 -20.65 16.97 16.12
CA ARG A 145 -21.92 17.66 15.85
C ARG A 145 -22.63 18.05 17.14
N ALA A 146 -22.75 17.12 18.08
CA ALA A 146 -23.37 17.36 19.39
C ALA A 146 -22.62 18.42 20.21
N SER A 147 -21.28 18.39 20.18
CA SER A 147 -20.45 19.42 20.81
C SER A 147 -20.71 20.80 20.22
N LEU A 148 -20.79 20.91 18.88
CA LEU A 148 -21.00 22.18 18.17
C LEU A 148 -22.41 22.76 18.33
N GLU A 149 -23.36 22.03 18.90
CA GLU A 149 -24.71 22.51 19.25
C GLU A 149 -24.74 23.30 20.56
N GLN A 150 -23.65 23.24 21.34
CA GLN A 150 -23.53 23.96 22.60
C GLN A 150 -22.89 25.35 22.41
N ASP A 151 -23.26 26.30 23.20
CA ASP A 151 -22.70 27.66 23.16
C ASP A 151 -21.19 27.66 23.44
N GLU A 152 -20.75 26.84 24.39
CA GLU A 152 -19.34 26.54 24.68
C GLU A 152 -19.06 25.07 24.35
N PRO A 153 -18.64 24.75 23.11
CA PRO A 153 -18.43 23.38 22.69
C PRO A 153 -17.37 22.69 23.55
N PRO A 154 -17.70 21.62 24.26
CA PRO A 154 -16.72 20.82 24.98
C PRO A 154 -15.78 20.10 23.98
N PRO A 155 -14.56 19.79 24.41
CA PRO A 155 -13.66 19.00 23.58
C PRO A 155 -14.20 17.57 23.38
N VAL A 156 -14.05 17.06 22.15
CA VAL A 156 -14.41 15.70 21.80
C VAL A 156 -13.18 14.81 21.94
N PHE A 157 -13.33 13.68 22.62
CA PHE A 157 -12.27 12.69 22.80
C PHE A 157 -12.70 11.35 22.22
N ALA A 158 -11.81 10.72 21.45
CA ALA A 158 -12.08 9.39 20.90
C ALA A 158 -10.83 8.52 20.86
N VAL A 159 -11.05 7.21 20.89
CA VAL A 159 -10.01 6.19 20.67
C VAL A 159 -10.06 5.76 19.22
N LEU A 160 -9.09 6.21 18.42
CA LEU A 160 -8.97 5.86 17.01
C LEU A 160 -8.57 4.39 16.82
N ARG A 161 -7.73 3.88 17.71
CA ARG A 161 -7.27 2.50 17.78
C ARG A 161 -7.07 2.09 19.24
N PRO A 162 -7.69 1.01 19.71
CA PRO A 162 -7.43 0.49 21.05
C PRO A 162 -5.99 0.01 21.21
N ALA A 163 -5.53 -0.12 22.43
CA ALA A 163 -4.26 -0.75 22.75
C ALA A 163 -4.30 -2.23 22.27
N HIS A 164 -3.19 -2.70 21.69
CA HIS A 164 -3.08 -4.08 21.21
C HIS A 164 -1.59 -4.49 21.13
N ASP A 165 -1.29 -5.72 21.53
CA ASP A 165 0.05 -6.35 21.42
C ASP A 165 1.20 -5.44 21.89
N GLY A 166 1.07 -4.83 23.06
CA GLY A 166 2.06 -3.92 23.63
C GLY A 166 2.11 -2.52 23.00
N SER A 167 1.29 -2.26 21.97
CA SER A 167 1.16 -0.94 21.38
C SER A 167 0.11 -0.12 22.15
N PRO A 168 0.41 1.13 22.52
CA PRO A 168 -0.55 1.99 23.22
C PRO A 168 -1.76 2.31 22.34
N ALA A 169 -2.88 2.66 22.98
CA ALA A 169 -4.03 3.19 22.26
C ALA A 169 -3.67 4.48 21.51
N VAL A 170 -4.26 4.64 20.33
CA VAL A 170 -4.17 5.90 19.58
C VAL A 170 -5.44 6.69 19.82
N THR A 171 -5.29 7.89 20.36
CA THR A 171 -6.39 8.77 20.73
C THR A 171 -6.39 10.05 19.90
N VAL A 172 -7.54 10.68 19.81
CA VAL A 172 -7.72 12.02 19.27
C VAL A 172 -8.48 12.88 20.26
N ALA A 173 -8.07 14.13 20.35
CA ALA A 173 -8.79 15.20 21.02
C ALA A 173 -9.08 16.30 20.01
N ILE A 174 -10.34 16.75 19.91
CA ILE A 174 -10.78 17.83 19.04
C ILE A 174 -11.32 18.92 19.93
N SER A 175 -10.67 20.07 19.96
CA SER A 175 -11.11 21.25 20.71
C SER A 175 -11.56 22.35 19.75
N PHE A 176 -12.49 23.17 20.22
CA PHE A 176 -13.05 24.28 19.47
C PHE A 176 -12.70 25.56 20.21
N ASP A 177 -11.78 26.33 19.63
CA ASP A 177 -11.34 27.59 20.21
C ASP A 177 -12.36 28.71 19.88
N ARG A 178 -12.12 29.89 20.50
CA ARG A 178 -12.98 31.08 20.29
C ARG A 178 -13.17 31.40 18.82
N PRO A 179 -14.26 32.12 18.45
CA PRO A 179 -14.54 32.45 17.06
C PRO A 179 -13.36 33.11 16.37
N PHE A 180 -12.94 32.55 15.24
CA PHE A 180 -11.83 33.07 14.45
C PHE A 180 -12.19 33.13 12.96
N GLY A 181 -11.54 34.02 12.21
CA GLY A 181 -11.87 34.23 10.78
C GLY A 181 -11.46 33.11 9.83
N SER A 182 -10.61 32.17 10.25
CA SER A 182 -10.14 31.05 9.43
C SER A 182 -10.92 29.76 9.71
N ALA A 183 -11.25 29.02 8.66
CA ALA A 183 -12.10 27.82 8.75
C ALA A 183 -11.32 26.49 8.64
N ILE A 184 -9.96 26.52 8.61
CA ILE A 184 -9.17 25.29 8.44
C ILE A 184 -8.71 24.79 9.81
N PRO A 185 -9.12 23.57 10.22
CA PRO A 185 -8.66 22.96 11.46
C PRO A 185 -7.14 22.80 11.51
N THR A 186 -6.54 23.07 12.66
CA THR A 186 -5.13 22.81 12.93
C THR A 186 -4.95 21.36 13.33
N LEU A 187 -4.11 20.60 12.62
CA LEU A 187 -3.74 19.23 12.97
C LEU A 187 -2.41 19.20 13.71
N VAL A 188 -2.43 18.73 14.95
CA VAL A 188 -1.26 18.49 15.79
C VAL A 188 -1.11 17.00 16.00
N ALA A 189 -0.02 16.43 15.48
CA ALA A 189 0.29 15.03 15.64
C ALA A 189 1.82 14.84 15.69
N PRO A 190 2.33 13.76 16.31
CA PRO A 190 3.74 13.43 16.25
C PRO A 190 4.22 13.32 14.80
N PRO A 191 5.50 13.60 14.49
CA PRO A 191 6.03 13.42 13.15
C PRO A 191 5.77 12.02 12.62
N PRO A 192 5.34 11.86 11.35
CA PRO A 192 5.19 10.55 10.74
C PRO A 192 6.53 9.80 10.80
N GLY A 193 6.51 8.53 11.21
CA GLY A 193 7.69 7.68 11.31
C GLY A 193 8.28 7.54 12.71
N ARG A 194 7.91 8.37 13.68
CA ARG A 194 8.25 8.15 15.10
C ARG A 194 7.22 7.30 15.85
N THR A 195 6.06 7.06 15.26
CA THR A 195 5.04 6.23 15.87
C THR A 195 5.26 4.78 15.45
N PRO A 196 5.45 3.84 16.39
CA PRO A 196 5.47 2.43 16.08
C PRO A 196 4.15 2.05 15.42
N VAL A 197 4.22 1.51 14.21
CA VAL A 197 3.05 0.93 13.57
C VAL A 197 2.81 -0.43 14.20
N ALA A 198 1.63 -0.65 14.73
CA ALA A 198 1.30 -1.95 15.28
C ALA A 198 1.34 -3.00 14.16
N ARG A 199 2.03 -4.11 14.39
CA ARG A 199 2.12 -5.23 13.47
C ARG A 199 0.75 -5.69 12.99
N HIS A 200 -0.20 -5.79 13.91
CA HIS A 200 -1.59 -6.15 13.65
C HIS A 200 -2.29 -5.22 12.65
N ASP A 201 -1.99 -3.92 12.68
CA ASP A 201 -2.59 -2.97 11.74
C ASP A 201 -2.12 -3.24 10.31
N VAL A 202 -0.83 -3.56 10.12
CA VAL A 202 -0.28 -3.93 8.81
C VAL A 202 -0.91 -5.24 8.33
N GLU A 203 -1.03 -6.23 9.20
CA GLU A 203 -1.65 -7.52 8.90
C GLU A 203 -3.10 -7.34 8.43
N ASN A 204 -3.89 -6.50 9.10
CA ASN A 204 -5.28 -6.22 8.71
C ASN A 204 -5.37 -5.52 7.35
N LEU A 205 -4.49 -4.55 7.08
CA LEU A 205 -4.46 -3.88 5.78
C LEU A 205 -4.10 -4.85 4.66
N VAL A 206 -3.08 -5.67 4.87
CA VAL A 206 -2.67 -6.71 3.92
C VAL A 206 -3.79 -7.71 3.67
N ALA A 207 -4.47 -8.17 4.72
CA ALA A 207 -5.62 -9.06 4.58
C ALA A 207 -6.78 -8.40 3.81
N GLY A 208 -7.00 -7.10 4.02
CA GLY A 208 -7.99 -6.31 3.28
C GLY A 208 -7.72 -6.30 1.77
N VAL A 209 -6.48 -5.98 1.39
CA VAL A 209 -6.06 -5.97 -0.02
C VAL A 209 -6.13 -7.37 -0.64
N LEU A 210 -5.69 -8.40 0.11
CA LEU A 210 -5.68 -9.78 -0.34
C LEU A 210 -7.08 -10.30 -0.69
N THR A 211 -8.11 -9.80 -0.02
CA THR A 211 -9.51 -10.21 -0.19
C THR A 211 -10.33 -9.28 -1.08
N GLU A 212 -9.74 -8.22 -1.63
CA GLU A 212 -10.42 -7.28 -2.50
C GLU A 212 -10.84 -7.95 -3.82
N LYS A 213 -12.14 -7.87 -4.16
CA LYS A 213 -12.70 -8.56 -5.34
C LYS A 213 -12.03 -8.19 -6.65
N ARG A 214 -11.68 -6.91 -6.83
CA ARG A 214 -11.02 -6.42 -8.05
C ARG A 214 -9.63 -7.06 -8.20
N LYS A 215 -8.84 -7.07 -7.13
CA LYS A 215 -7.51 -7.66 -7.09
C LYS A 215 -7.53 -9.17 -7.31
N ARG A 216 -8.53 -9.85 -6.76
CA ARG A 216 -8.71 -11.29 -6.94
C ARG A 216 -8.74 -11.70 -8.41
N ARG A 217 -9.46 -10.98 -9.27
CA ARG A 217 -9.55 -11.31 -10.71
C ARG A 217 -8.20 -11.29 -11.40
N GLN A 218 -7.29 -10.42 -10.98
CA GLN A 218 -5.94 -10.32 -11.55
C GLN A 218 -5.09 -11.56 -11.27
N GLY A 219 -5.30 -12.21 -10.12
CA GLY A 219 -4.63 -13.47 -9.78
C GLY A 219 -5.27 -14.72 -10.38
N GLU A 220 -6.41 -14.61 -11.08
CA GLU A 220 -7.09 -15.76 -11.71
C GLU A 220 -6.50 -16.13 -13.09
N ALA A 221 -5.92 -15.15 -13.79
CA ALA A 221 -5.37 -15.33 -15.13
C ALA A 221 -4.09 -16.19 -15.15
N MET A 222 -3.27 -16.06 -14.11
CA MET A 222 -2.00 -16.80 -13.97
C MET A 222 -1.60 -16.84 -12.49
N PRO A 223 -0.66 -17.73 -12.09
CA PRO A 223 -0.04 -17.66 -10.78
C PRO A 223 0.53 -16.25 -10.54
N THR A 224 0.04 -15.55 -9.52
CA THR A 224 0.38 -14.14 -9.30
C THR A 224 0.85 -13.93 -7.85
N VAL A 225 1.92 -13.17 -7.68
CA VAL A 225 2.38 -12.64 -6.40
C VAL A 225 1.72 -11.29 -6.16
N LEU A 226 1.04 -11.13 -5.04
CA LEU A 226 0.60 -9.82 -4.57
C LEU A 226 1.78 -9.13 -3.87
N CYS A 227 2.32 -8.11 -4.51
CA CYS A 227 3.39 -7.27 -3.98
C CYS A 227 2.77 -6.03 -3.32
N VAL A 228 2.87 -5.96 -1.99
CA VAL A 228 2.29 -4.89 -1.18
C VAL A 228 3.42 -3.95 -0.73
N GLU A 229 3.45 -2.76 -1.30
CA GLU A 229 4.36 -1.70 -0.87
C GLU A 229 3.81 -1.03 0.37
N VAL A 230 4.61 -1.02 1.44
CA VAL A 230 4.19 -0.53 2.76
C VAL A 230 4.81 0.81 3.13
N GLY A 231 5.59 1.42 2.23
CA GLY A 231 6.14 2.77 2.36
C GLY A 231 6.81 3.03 3.69
N GLY A 232 6.66 4.24 4.19
CA GLY A 232 7.21 4.64 5.48
C GLY A 232 6.60 3.95 6.71
N LEU A 233 5.72 2.94 6.54
CA LEU A 233 5.25 2.12 7.65
C LEU A 233 6.33 1.12 8.11
N MET A 234 7.32 0.86 7.26
CA MET A 234 8.34 -0.17 7.46
C MET A 234 9.66 0.32 8.05
N GLN A 235 9.73 1.52 8.62
CA GLN A 235 10.93 1.90 9.39
C GLN A 235 11.20 0.95 10.56
N ALA A 236 10.19 0.16 10.95
CA ALA A 236 10.25 -0.85 12.00
C ALA A 236 10.61 -2.27 11.50
N ILE A 237 10.61 -2.56 10.20
CA ILE A 237 11.03 -3.90 9.73
C ILE A 237 12.54 -3.91 9.57
N THR A 238 13.20 -4.34 10.62
CA THR A 238 14.63 -4.62 10.62
C THR A 238 14.91 -5.91 9.82
N ARG A 239 16.18 -6.15 9.48
CA ARG A 239 16.59 -7.38 8.79
C ARG A 239 16.22 -8.65 9.58
N THR A 240 16.22 -8.59 10.90
CA THR A 240 15.83 -9.65 11.83
C THR A 240 14.34 -9.97 11.79
N ASP A 241 13.50 -9.02 11.38
CA ASP A 241 12.05 -9.21 11.35
C ASP A 241 11.56 -9.84 10.03
N ALA A 242 12.40 -9.91 8.98
CA ALA A 242 12.00 -10.40 7.68
C ALA A 242 11.49 -11.85 7.70
N GLU A 243 12.15 -12.73 8.48
CA GLU A 243 11.71 -14.13 8.63
C GLU A 243 10.40 -14.24 9.40
N ALA A 244 10.26 -13.45 10.47
CA ALA A 244 9.03 -13.39 11.25
C ALA A 244 7.86 -12.88 10.40
N TRP A 245 8.10 -11.87 9.56
CA TRP A 245 7.12 -11.40 8.60
C TRP A 245 6.81 -12.45 7.53
N SER A 246 7.80 -13.13 6.99
CA SER A 246 7.58 -14.16 5.97
C SER A 246 6.68 -15.29 6.49
N ARG A 247 6.90 -15.75 7.72
CA ARG A 247 6.00 -16.73 8.36
C ARG A 247 4.59 -16.17 8.53
N ARG A 248 4.47 -14.93 8.98
CA ARG A 248 3.17 -14.32 9.21
C ARG A 248 2.39 -14.08 7.92
N LEU A 249 3.06 -13.67 6.85
CA LEU A 249 2.44 -13.53 5.53
C LEU A 249 1.94 -14.87 4.99
N ALA A 250 2.67 -15.95 5.21
CA ALA A 250 2.23 -17.29 4.85
C ALA A 250 0.97 -17.70 5.63
N GLU A 251 0.89 -17.38 6.92
CA GLU A 251 -0.31 -17.62 7.76
C GLU A 251 -1.51 -16.79 7.26
N ILE A 252 -1.31 -15.50 6.95
CA ILE A 252 -2.38 -14.63 6.41
C ILE A 252 -2.88 -15.19 5.08
N LEU A 253 -1.98 -15.57 4.18
CA LEU A 253 -2.33 -16.13 2.89
C LEU A 253 -3.10 -17.45 3.06
N ALA A 254 -2.66 -18.34 3.97
CA ALA A 254 -3.34 -19.59 4.29
C ALA A 254 -4.74 -19.36 4.85
N LYS A 255 -4.90 -18.43 5.80
CA LYS A 255 -6.19 -18.07 6.40
C LYS A 255 -7.20 -17.56 5.37
N HIS A 256 -6.74 -16.86 4.35
CA HIS A 256 -7.60 -16.27 3.33
C HIS A 256 -7.61 -17.03 2.01
N ARG A 257 -7.10 -18.25 1.98
CA ARG A 257 -6.89 -19.06 0.76
C ARG A 257 -8.14 -19.21 -0.11
N GLU A 258 -9.31 -19.39 0.50
CA GLU A 258 -10.58 -19.54 -0.24
C GLU A 258 -11.08 -18.21 -0.82
N ARG A 259 -10.58 -17.09 -0.30
CA ARG A 259 -11.00 -15.72 -0.63
C ARG A 259 -10.00 -14.98 -1.51
N THR A 260 -8.88 -15.62 -1.86
CA THR A 260 -7.83 -15.04 -2.69
C THR A 260 -7.44 -15.98 -3.81
N SER A 261 -7.00 -15.41 -4.94
CA SER A 261 -6.42 -16.13 -6.08
C SER A 261 -4.89 -16.00 -6.14
N PHE A 262 -4.30 -15.23 -5.24
CA PHE A 262 -2.86 -15.01 -5.25
C PHE A 262 -2.07 -16.23 -4.77
N ALA A 263 -0.95 -16.45 -5.45
CA ALA A 263 -0.03 -17.55 -5.21
C ALA A 263 0.91 -17.30 -4.04
N ALA A 264 1.30 -16.06 -3.90
CA ALA A 264 2.21 -15.60 -2.86
C ALA A 264 1.90 -14.16 -2.47
N LEU A 265 2.41 -13.74 -1.34
CA LEU A 265 2.26 -12.40 -0.79
C LEU A 265 3.64 -11.87 -0.43
N ALA A 266 4.03 -10.75 -0.99
CA ALA A 266 5.27 -10.05 -0.69
C ALA A 266 4.98 -8.69 -0.04
N LEU A 267 5.63 -8.39 1.08
CA LEU A 267 5.75 -7.02 1.57
C LEU A 267 7.05 -6.43 1.06
N VAL A 268 6.98 -5.27 0.46
CA VAL A 268 8.14 -4.53 -0.01
C VAL A 268 8.16 -3.14 0.59
N ALA A 269 9.34 -2.65 0.92
CA ALA A 269 9.53 -1.28 1.37
C ALA A 269 10.70 -0.65 0.63
N PHE A 270 10.40 0.34 -0.19
CA PHE A 270 11.41 1.15 -0.85
C PHE A 270 11.83 2.29 0.06
N GLY A 271 13.13 2.41 0.34
CA GLY A 271 13.70 3.55 1.08
C GLY A 271 13.72 4.81 0.22
N ALA A 272 13.70 5.97 0.84
CA ALA A 272 13.81 7.25 0.13
C ALA A 272 15.12 7.36 -0.67
N THR A 273 16.21 6.77 -0.15
CA THR A 273 17.55 6.80 -0.74
C THR A 273 18.05 5.44 -1.20
N SER A 274 17.43 4.34 -0.74
CA SER A 274 17.80 2.98 -1.13
C SER A 274 16.88 2.49 -2.23
N ARG A 275 17.45 2.20 -3.39
CA ARG A 275 16.74 1.62 -4.53
C ARG A 275 16.59 0.09 -4.40
N VAL A 276 17.16 -0.50 -3.35
CA VAL A 276 16.98 -1.92 -3.02
C VAL A 276 15.90 -2.00 -1.95
N PRO A 277 14.76 -2.66 -2.22
CA PRO A 277 13.70 -2.77 -1.24
C PRO A 277 14.07 -3.75 -0.12
N ARG A 278 13.50 -3.54 1.05
CA ARG A 278 13.38 -4.59 2.06
C ARG A 278 12.20 -5.46 1.67
N VAL A 279 12.39 -6.76 1.62
CA VAL A 279 11.37 -7.71 1.17
C VAL A 279 11.13 -8.77 2.25
N ALA A 280 9.87 -9.03 2.55
CA ALA A 280 9.41 -10.22 3.26
C ALA A 280 8.43 -10.96 2.36
N LEU A 281 8.60 -12.27 2.18
CA LEU A 281 7.82 -13.08 1.26
C LEU A 281 7.15 -14.24 2.00
N GLY A 282 5.82 -14.30 1.94
CA GLY A 282 5.01 -15.42 2.41
C GLY A 282 4.49 -16.25 1.25
N VAL A 283 4.73 -17.56 1.31
CA VAL A 283 4.26 -18.54 0.31
C VAL A 283 3.54 -19.67 1.03
N THR A 284 2.40 -20.10 0.50
CA THR A 284 1.71 -21.28 1.05
C THR A 284 2.21 -22.58 0.40
N PRO A 285 2.42 -23.66 1.19
CA PRO A 285 2.96 -24.92 0.68
C PRO A 285 2.27 -25.55 -0.52
N PRO A 286 0.95 -25.41 -0.78
CA PRO A 286 0.35 -26.09 -1.91
C PRO A 286 0.67 -25.49 -3.29
N PHE A 287 1.42 -24.41 -3.38
CA PHE A 287 2.02 -23.97 -4.64
C PHE A 287 3.11 -24.95 -5.15
N ALA A 288 3.57 -25.85 -4.30
CA ALA A 288 4.37 -27.00 -4.70
C ALA A 288 3.56 -28.08 -5.46
N ARG A 289 2.23 -28.02 -5.45
CA ARG A 289 1.37 -28.93 -6.21
C ARG A 289 0.60 -28.12 -7.24
N GLY A 290 1.10 -28.14 -8.47
CA GLY A 290 0.41 -27.54 -9.61
C GLY A 290 -1.08 -27.85 -9.56
N ARG A 291 -1.92 -26.82 -9.53
CA ARG A 291 -3.32 -26.96 -9.90
C ARG A 291 -3.31 -27.47 -11.33
N THR A 292 -3.62 -28.72 -11.53
CA THR A 292 -4.05 -29.25 -12.82
C THR A 292 -5.33 -28.50 -13.21
N LEU A 293 -5.18 -27.42 -13.95
CA LEU A 293 -6.25 -26.87 -14.76
C LEU A 293 -6.63 -27.94 -15.78
N GLY A 294 -7.86 -28.45 -15.65
CA GLY A 294 -8.55 -29.17 -16.71
C GLY A 294 -8.05 -30.59 -16.96
N ARG A 295 -8.80 -31.58 -16.45
CA ARG A 295 -8.84 -32.92 -17.04
C ARG A 295 -9.16 -32.80 -18.53
N ARG A 296 -8.14 -32.98 -19.37
CA ARG A 296 -8.25 -33.72 -20.66
C ARG A 296 -6.85 -33.87 -21.26
N ASN A 297 -6.53 -35.15 -21.51
CA ASN A 297 -5.42 -35.76 -22.24
C ASN A 297 -4.29 -36.33 -21.38
N ARG A 298 -4.46 -37.61 -21.09
CA ARG A 298 -3.39 -38.51 -20.67
C ARG A 298 -2.46 -38.80 -21.89
N HIS A 299 -1.24 -38.23 -21.83
CA HIS A 299 -0.08 -38.88 -22.43
C HIS A 299 1.10 -38.72 -21.48
N ARG A 300 1.66 -39.85 -21.08
CA ARG A 300 2.82 -39.98 -20.19
C ARG A 300 4.05 -39.37 -20.86
N ALA A 301 4.65 -38.37 -20.19
CA ALA A 301 6.03 -37.94 -20.44
C ALA A 301 6.83 -37.93 -19.12
N PRO A 302 8.16 -38.13 -19.17
CA PRO A 302 8.97 -38.47 -17.98
C PRO A 302 9.12 -37.32 -17.02
N ARG A 303 9.10 -37.63 -15.71
CA ARG A 303 9.22 -36.71 -14.60
C ARG A 303 10.62 -36.09 -14.55
N ARG A 304 10.81 -34.90 -15.11
CA ARG A 304 11.88 -34.01 -14.70
C ARG A 304 11.40 -33.24 -13.44
N ARG A 305 12.21 -33.24 -12.38
CA ARG A 305 12.02 -32.36 -11.22
C ARG A 305 12.19 -30.93 -11.71
N VAL A 306 11.12 -30.26 -12.03
CA VAL A 306 11.09 -28.81 -12.30
C VAL A 306 10.96 -28.14 -10.93
N SER A 307 11.99 -27.40 -10.50
CA SER A 307 11.90 -26.49 -9.38
C SER A 307 10.76 -25.50 -9.68
N THR A 308 9.83 -25.35 -8.76
CA THR A 308 8.66 -24.46 -8.96
C THR A 308 9.11 -23.01 -9.18
N PRO A 309 8.47 -22.25 -10.09
CA PRO A 309 8.79 -20.83 -10.34
C PRO A 309 8.83 -19.96 -9.07
N ALA A 310 7.96 -20.23 -8.11
CA ALA A 310 7.98 -19.58 -6.79
C ALA A 310 9.26 -19.88 -5.98
N GLY A 311 9.81 -21.10 -6.09
CA GLY A 311 11.09 -21.47 -5.48
C GLY A 311 12.28 -20.72 -6.09
N GLN A 312 12.24 -20.44 -7.40
CA GLN A 312 13.27 -19.66 -8.07
C GLN A 312 13.23 -18.19 -7.68
N LEU A 313 12.03 -17.59 -7.52
CA LEU A 313 11.88 -16.23 -6.98
C LEU A 313 12.41 -16.13 -5.54
N LEU A 314 12.11 -17.11 -4.70
CA LEU A 314 12.65 -17.19 -3.34
C LEU A 314 14.18 -17.27 -3.34
N THR A 315 14.78 -18.08 -4.22
CA THR A 315 16.22 -18.23 -4.35
C THR A 315 16.86 -16.95 -4.90
N THR A 316 16.24 -16.32 -5.87
CA THR A 316 16.72 -15.06 -6.47
C THR A 316 16.55 -13.90 -5.48
N ALA A 317 15.39 -13.76 -4.82
CA ALA A 317 15.21 -12.78 -3.76
C ALA A 317 16.18 -12.97 -2.59
N HIS A 318 16.46 -14.21 -2.20
CA HIS A 318 17.42 -14.53 -1.13
C HIS A 318 18.87 -14.23 -1.53
N ARG A 319 19.25 -14.39 -2.81
CA ARG A 319 20.59 -13.99 -3.33
C ARG A 319 20.78 -12.49 -3.40
N VAL A 320 19.73 -11.74 -3.66
CA VAL A 320 19.76 -10.25 -3.75
C VAL A 320 19.74 -9.61 -2.36
N LEU A 321 19.28 -10.34 -1.33
CA LEU A 321 19.20 -9.87 0.05
C LEU A 321 20.47 -10.20 0.87
N LYS A 322 21.44 -10.95 0.32
CA LYS A 322 22.78 -11.16 0.87
C LYS A 322 23.77 -10.16 0.28
#